data_d2096ab19a3a6a115c1f14fc01c442b5
#
_entry.id   d2096ab19a3a6a115c1f14fc01c442b5
#
_cell.length_a   1.000
_cell.length_b   1.000
_cell.length_c   1.000
_cell.angle_alpha   90.00
_cell.angle_beta   90.00
_cell.angle_gamma   90.00
#
_symmetry.space_group_name_H-M   'P 1'
#
loop_
_entity.id
_entity.type
_entity.pdbx_description
1 polymer ?
#
loop_
_entity_poly.entity_id
_entity_poly.type
_entity_poly.pdbx_seq_one_letter_code
_entity_poly.pdbx_strand_id
1 'polypeptide(L)'
;MSILSKKLYVQKTGGTAVACNIYSTSAEAGDKALRVKIDNTDGYIALKATDDANATGMRVKIGTVIYAVATKHESGGVAIPYTESYWTGAGSHSFTVPAGITRIRVAVCGGGAGKGSLIGNGKGGDNTSAFGITATGGHGGGVAWRKGAGGEPNGHASTGNNVTDGFALSFDKSSGDYGKGGNFGGSGGYDSQYVAVTSGQSYTITVGAAGGSNGSAGFVLIAYGGDI
;
A
#
# COMPACT_ATOMS: atom_id res chain seq x y z
N MET A 1 -16.69 -12.55 17.47
CA MET A 1 -16.03 -13.87 17.50
C MET A 1 -14.98 -13.84 18.58
N SER A 2 -15.12 -14.60 19.65
CA SER A 2 -14.15 -14.60 20.76
C SER A 2 -13.10 -15.68 20.48
N ILE A 3 -11.86 -15.27 20.26
CA ILE A 3 -10.73 -16.17 20.07
C ILE A 3 -9.96 -16.21 21.39
N LEU A 4 -9.73 -17.39 21.93
CA LEU A 4 -8.88 -17.53 23.10
C LEU A 4 -7.46 -17.08 22.74
N SER A 5 -6.81 -16.37 23.66
CA SER A 5 -5.45 -15.83 23.44
C SER A 5 -4.38 -16.91 23.24
N LYS A 6 -4.70 -18.16 23.55
CA LYS A 6 -3.79 -19.32 23.38
C LYS A 6 -3.99 -19.95 21.99
N LYS A 7 -2.89 -20.29 21.35
CA LYS A 7 -2.87 -20.98 20.05
C LYS A 7 -2.34 -22.39 20.23
N LEU A 8 -2.96 -23.37 19.56
CA LEU A 8 -2.42 -24.70 19.42
C LEU A 8 -1.46 -24.73 18.23
N TYR A 9 -0.23 -25.15 18.45
CA TYR A 9 0.72 -25.33 17.38
C TYR A 9 0.80 -26.81 17.01
N VAL A 10 0.54 -27.13 15.76
CA VAL A 10 0.69 -28.49 15.21
C VAL A 10 1.97 -28.53 14.40
N GLN A 11 2.91 -29.35 14.84
CA GLN A 11 4.18 -29.54 14.14
C GLN A 11 4.06 -30.74 13.19
N LYS A 12 4.33 -30.54 11.91
CA LYS A 12 4.49 -31.58 10.93
C LYS A 12 5.91 -32.14 11.03
N THR A 13 6.09 -33.46 10.95
CA THR A 13 7.41 -34.08 10.92
C THR A 13 8.26 -33.43 9.82
N GLY A 14 9.35 -32.75 10.21
CA GLY A 14 10.25 -32.05 9.29
C GLY A 14 9.77 -30.69 8.77
N GLY A 15 8.72 -30.09 9.35
CA GLY A 15 8.15 -28.81 8.91
C GLY A 15 7.98 -27.78 10.04
N THR A 16 7.57 -26.57 9.66
CA THR A 16 7.27 -25.46 10.59
C THR A 16 5.96 -25.74 11.35
N ALA A 17 5.92 -25.41 12.62
CA ALA A 17 4.70 -25.49 13.42
C ALA A 17 3.63 -24.52 12.88
N VAL A 18 2.39 -25.00 12.75
CA VAL A 18 1.25 -24.21 12.27
C VAL A 18 0.34 -23.89 13.46
N ALA A 19 0.02 -22.61 13.63
CA ALA A 19 -0.89 -22.16 14.67
C ALA A 19 -2.36 -22.37 14.26
N CYS A 20 -3.14 -23.02 15.11
CA CYS A 20 -4.59 -23.18 14.94
C CYS A 20 -5.33 -22.21 15.87
N ASN A 21 -6.36 -21.54 15.37
CA ASN A 21 -7.22 -20.73 16.21
C ASN A 21 -8.05 -21.62 17.15
N ILE A 22 -8.14 -21.21 18.41
CA ILE A 22 -8.96 -21.88 19.41
C ILE A 22 -10.12 -20.97 19.74
N TYR A 23 -11.33 -21.53 19.63
CA TYR A 23 -12.59 -20.83 19.91
C TYR A 23 -13.08 -21.20 21.32
N SER A 24 -13.80 -20.29 21.97
CA SER A 24 -14.33 -20.51 23.32
C SER A 24 -15.53 -21.45 23.35
N THR A 25 -16.25 -21.58 22.24
CA THR A 25 -17.44 -22.44 22.14
C THR A 25 -17.41 -23.24 20.84
N SER A 26 -18.11 -24.38 20.84
CA SER A 26 -18.31 -25.20 19.64
C SER A 26 -19.12 -24.46 18.56
N ALA A 27 -20.07 -23.61 18.96
CA ALA A 27 -20.86 -22.79 18.02
C ALA A 27 -20.01 -21.79 17.24
N GLU A 28 -19.01 -21.19 17.88
CA GLU A 28 -18.06 -20.29 17.21
C GLU A 28 -17.11 -21.04 16.24
N ALA A 29 -16.77 -22.28 16.56
CA ALA A 29 -15.93 -23.14 15.72
C ALA A 29 -16.71 -23.82 14.59
N GLY A 30 -18.04 -23.78 14.61
CA GLY A 30 -18.94 -24.43 13.65
C GLY A 30 -19.43 -25.81 14.11
N ASP A 31 -20.33 -26.40 13.32
CA ASP A 31 -21.04 -27.65 13.67
C ASP A 31 -20.15 -28.86 13.92
N LYS A 32 -18.92 -28.83 13.45
CA LYS A 32 -17.93 -29.88 13.62
C LYS A 32 -16.65 -29.30 14.16
N ALA A 33 -16.48 -29.42 15.47
CA ALA A 33 -15.34 -28.88 16.17
C ALA A 33 -14.59 -29.96 16.93
N LEU A 34 -13.26 -29.92 16.88
CA LEU A 34 -12.42 -30.71 17.77
C LEU A 34 -12.30 -29.99 19.09
N ARG A 35 -12.74 -30.65 20.18
CA ARG A 35 -12.54 -30.14 21.54
C ARG A 35 -11.09 -30.38 21.96
N VAL A 36 -10.44 -29.34 22.43
CA VAL A 36 -9.09 -29.39 23.01
C VAL A 36 -9.12 -28.86 24.44
N LYS A 37 -8.34 -29.43 25.32
CA LYS A 37 -8.22 -28.98 26.71
C LYS A 37 -6.82 -28.41 26.91
N ILE A 38 -6.74 -27.13 27.28
CA ILE A 38 -5.50 -26.44 27.56
C ILE A 38 -5.62 -25.79 28.94
N ASP A 39 -4.74 -26.15 29.88
CA ASP A 39 -4.75 -25.62 31.25
C ASP A 39 -6.13 -25.70 31.91
N ASN A 40 -6.79 -26.83 31.81
CA ASN A 40 -8.16 -27.05 32.31
C ASN A 40 -9.28 -26.21 31.65
N THR A 41 -8.96 -25.47 30.60
CA THR A 41 -9.95 -24.71 29.81
C THR A 41 -10.28 -25.45 28.53
N ASP A 42 -11.57 -25.59 28.23
CA ASP A 42 -12.01 -26.18 26.99
C ASP A 42 -11.86 -25.16 25.84
N GLY A 43 -11.36 -25.61 24.73
CA GLY A 43 -11.29 -24.89 23.47
C GLY A 43 -11.81 -25.75 22.32
N TYR A 44 -12.11 -25.14 21.22
CA TYR A 44 -12.64 -25.79 20.02
C TYR A 44 -11.89 -25.36 18.78
N ILE A 45 -11.55 -26.31 17.93
CA ILE A 45 -10.89 -26.07 16.65
C ILE A 45 -11.90 -26.40 15.55
N ALA A 46 -12.15 -25.46 14.64
CA ALA A 46 -13.03 -25.69 13.50
C ALA A 46 -12.49 -26.80 12.60
N LEU A 47 -13.35 -27.76 12.24
CA LEU A 47 -13.04 -28.82 11.29
C LEU A 47 -13.80 -28.54 9.99
N LYS A 48 -13.11 -28.64 8.86
CA LYS A 48 -13.73 -28.56 7.53
C LYS A 48 -13.67 -29.94 6.86
N ALA A 49 -14.82 -30.44 6.42
CA ALA A 49 -14.85 -31.64 5.59
C ALA A 49 -14.11 -31.37 4.27
N THR A 50 -13.29 -32.32 3.83
CA THR A 50 -12.58 -32.22 2.55
C THR A 50 -12.53 -33.58 1.90
N ASP A 51 -12.79 -33.61 0.61
CA ASP A 51 -12.68 -34.79 -0.25
C ASP A 51 -11.29 -34.83 -0.92
N ASP A 52 -10.48 -33.80 -0.72
CA ASP A 52 -9.16 -33.70 -1.33
C ASP A 52 -8.18 -34.69 -0.69
N ALA A 53 -7.90 -35.76 -1.41
CA ALA A 53 -6.95 -36.79 -1.01
C ALA A 53 -5.51 -36.27 -0.88
N ASN A 54 -5.21 -35.12 -1.52
CA ASN A 54 -3.90 -34.49 -1.54
C ASN A 54 -3.76 -33.35 -0.52
N ALA A 55 -4.83 -33.03 0.25
CA ALA A 55 -4.76 -31.98 1.25
C ALA A 55 -3.64 -32.25 2.25
N THR A 56 -2.67 -31.36 2.30
CA THR A 56 -1.56 -31.40 3.26
C THR A 56 -2.00 -30.71 4.54
N GLY A 57 -2.22 -31.44 5.63
CA GLY A 57 -2.64 -30.85 6.90
C GLY A 57 -2.99 -31.92 7.93
N MET A 58 -3.32 -31.50 9.14
CA MET A 58 -3.82 -32.39 10.17
C MET A 58 -5.22 -32.89 9.76
N ARG A 59 -5.41 -34.18 9.73
CA ARG A 59 -6.68 -34.84 9.43
C ARG A 59 -7.20 -35.54 10.66
N VAL A 60 -8.48 -35.40 10.93
CA VAL A 60 -9.16 -36.14 11.99
C VAL A 60 -10.23 -37.01 11.36
N LYS A 61 -10.17 -38.31 11.60
CA LYS A 61 -11.20 -39.26 11.16
C LYS A 61 -12.26 -39.37 12.23
N ILE A 62 -13.50 -39.06 11.91
CA ILE A 62 -14.65 -39.21 12.80
C ILE A 62 -15.65 -40.12 12.07
N GLY A 63 -15.80 -41.36 12.54
CA GLY A 63 -16.58 -42.36 11.82
C GLY A 63 -15.91 -42.72 10.47
N THR A 64 -16.66 -42.61 9.38
CA THR A 64 -16.18 -42.86 7.99
C THR A 64 -15.65 -41.61 7.31
N VAL A 65 -15.86 -40.40 7.90
CA VAL A 65 -15.52 -39.11 7.28
C VAL A 65 -14.16 -38.62 7.79
N ILE A 66 -13.33 -38.19 6.84
CA ILE A 66 -12.06 -37.53 7.13
C ILE A 66 -12.28 -36.00 7.08
N TYR A 67 -11.93 -35.33 8.16
CA TYR A 67 -11.98 -33.88 8.25
C TYR A 67 -10.54 -33.33 8.18
N ALA A 68 -10.33 -32.34 7.34
CA ALA A 68 -9.15 -31.50 7.48
C ALA A 68 -9.40 -30.53 8.62
N VAL A 69 -8.47 -30.45 9.56
CA VAL A 69 -8.44 -29.32 10.48
C VAL A 69 -8.22 -28.10 9.61
N ALA A 70 -9.21 -27.20 9.55
CA ALA A 70 -9.00 -25.92 8.92
C ALA A 70 -7.96 -25.16 9.75
N THR A 71 -6.71 -25.42 9.46
CA THR A 71 -5.70 -24.44 9.77
C THR A 71 -6.10 -23.23 8.94
N LYS A 72 -6.51 -22.13 9.57
CA LYS A 72 -6.33 -20.86 8.90
C LYS A 72 -4.84 -20.85 8.57
N HIS A 73 -4.56 -21.13 7.32
CA HIS A 73 -3.29 -20.80 6.77
C HIS A 73 -3.28 -19.25 6.80
N GLU A 74 -2.97 -18.70 7.94
CA GLU A 74 -2.10 -17.55 7.91
C GLU A 74 -0.92 -18.14 7.20
N SER A 75 -0.87 -17.92 5.88
CA SER A 75 0.27 -18.30 5.09
C SER A 75 1.45 -18.00 5.99
N GLY A 76 2.19 -19.02 6.40
CA GLY A 76 3.40 -18.87 7.17
C GLY A 76 4.45 -18.23 6.28
N GLY A 77 4.02 -17.23 5.54
CA GLY A 77 4.84 -16.23 4.95
C GLY A 77 5.57 -15.60 6.13
N VAL A 78 6.87 -15.71 6.14
CA VAL A 78 7.73 -14.81 6.89
C VAL A 78 7.02 -13.47 6.87
N ALA A 79 6.62 -12.96 8.06
CA ALA A 79 5.93 -11.70 8.15
C ALA A 79 6.76 -10.70 7.35
N ILE A 80 6.21 -10.24 6.21
CA ILE A 80 6.95 -9.31 5.37
C ILE A 80 7.05 -8.04 6.19
N PRO A 81 8.25 -7.61 6.59
CA PRO A 81 8.39 -6.42 7.41
C PRO A 81 7.84 -5.21 6.66
N TYR A 82 7.34 -4.23 7.39
CA TYR A 82 7.00 -2.94 6.80
C TYR A 82 8.19 -2.40 6.01
N THR A 83 7.97 -2.12 4.75
CA THR A 83 9.01 -1.66 3.82
C THR A 83 8.47 -0.51 2.99
N GLU A 84 9.29 0.50 2.81
CA GLU A 84 9.02 1.61 1.90
C GLU A 84 9.98 1.59 0.70
N SER A 85 9.44 1.91 -0.47
CA SER A 85 10.19 2.12 -1.70
C SER A 85 9.75 3.44 -2.32
N TYR A 86 10.68 4.24 -2.85
CA TYR A 86 10.34 5.54 -3.40
C TYR A 86 11.14 5.87 -4.66
N TRP A 87 10.54 6.71 -5.49
CA TRP A 87 11.14 7.26 -6.71
C TRP A 87 10.93 8.77 -6.71
N THR A 88 12.02 9.52 -6.84
CA THR A 88 12.02 11.00 -6.86
C THR A 88 12.67 11.56 -8.13
N GLY A 89 13.31 10.71 -8.92
CA GLY A 89 13.84 11.08 -10.24
C GLY A 89 12.73 11.05 -11.28
N ALA A 90 12.57 12.14 -12.02
CA ALA A 90 11.61 12.22 -13.12
C ALA A 90 11.86 11.13 -14.18
N GLY A 91 10.79 10.55 -14.70
CA GLY A 91 10.86 9.51 -15.74
C GLY A 91 10.06 8.28 -15.41
N SER A 92 10.27 7.24 -16.19
CA SER A 92 9.58 5.95 -16.07
C SER A 92 10.43 4.95 -15.28
N HIS A 93 9.81 4.29 -14.32
CA HIS A 93 10.39 3.29 -13.44
C HIS A 93 9.48 2.06 -13.40
N SER A 94 9.95 0.98 -12.78
CA SER A 94 9.18 -0.24 -12.58
C SER A 94 9.23 -0.67 -11.12
N PHE A 95 8.10 -1.16 -10.62
CA PHE A 95 7.99 -1.82 -9.32
C PHE A 95 7.36 -3.19 -9.50
N THR A 96 8.05 -4.23 -9.02
CA THR A 96 7.50 -5.59 -8.96
C THR A 96 7.00 -5.86 -7.56
N VAL A 97 5.72 -6.22 -7.45
CA VAL A 97 5.08 -6.53 -6.16
C VAL A 97 5.78 -7.74 -5.53
N PRO A 98 6.30 -7.64 -4.31
CA PRO A 98 6.93 -8.76 -3.63
C PRO A 98 5.98 -9.93 -3.42
N ALA A 99 6.56 -11.14 -3.33
CA ALA A 99 5.79 -12.35 -3.10
C ALA A 99 4.97 -12.27 -1.80
N GLY A 100 3.69 -12.63 -1.85
CA GLY A 100 2.78 -12.61 -0.71
C GLY A 100 2.11 -11.26 -0.43
N ILE A 101 2.48 -10.18 -1.11
CA ILE A 101 1.83 -8.88 -0.99
C ILE A 101 0.60 -8.82 -1.91
N THR A 102 -0.55 -8.46 -1.33
CA THR A 102 -1.83 -8.29 -2.04
C THR A 102 -2.43 -6.88 -1.87
N ARG A 103 -1.82 -6.07 -1.01
CA ARG A 103 -2.21 -4.69 -0.74
C ARG A 103 -0.97 -3.84 -0.49
N ILE A 104 -0.98 -2.63 -1.00
CA ILE A 104 0.08 -1.64 -0.80
C ILE A 104 -0.55 -0.29 -0.46
N ARG A 105 0.21 0.59 0.17
CA ARG A 105 -0.13 2.01 0.28
C ARG A 105 0.74 2.78 -0.70
N VAL A 106 0.12 3.65 -1.50
CA VAL A 106 0.80 4.43 -2.54
C VAL A 106 0.55 5.89 -2.29
N ALA A 107 1.57 6.73 -2.37
CA ALA A 107 1.44 8.17 -2.49
C ALA A 107 2.12 8.64 -3.77
N VAL A 108 1.49 9.56 -4.47
CA VAL A 108 1.97 10.18 -5.71
C VAL A 108 1.94 11.68 -5.59
N CYS A 109 2.99 12.35 -6.09
CA CYS A 109 3.07 13.80 -6.16
C CYS A 109 3.49 14.22 -7.56
N GLY A 110 2.71 15.06 -8.22
CA GLY A 110 3.03 15.61 -9.55
C GLY A 110 4.22 16.57 -9.52
N GLY A 111 4.85 16.81 -10.64
CA GLY A 111 5.89 17.81 -10.76
C GLY A 111 5.37 19.24 -10.56
N GLY A 112 6.14 20.09 -9.91
CA GLY A 112 5.79 21.51 -9.75
C GLY A 112 6.08 22.31 -11.01
N ALA A 113 5.34 23.38 -11.20
CA ALA A 113 5.51 24.28 -12.34
C ALA A 113 6.81 25.09 -12.26
N GLY A 114 7.35 25.47 -13.39
CA GLY A 114 8.45 26.41 -13.50
C GLY A 114 8.03 27.84 -13.22
N LYS A 115 9.03 28.70 -13.04
CA LYS A 115 8.88 30.14 -12.80
C LYS A 115 8.18 30.85 -13.97
N GLY A 116 7.12 31.63 -13.70
CA GLY A 116 6.57 32.59 -14.63
C GLY A 116 7.40 33.88 -14.73
N SER A 117 7.16 34.70 -15.75
CA SER A 117 7.87 35.96 -15.94
C SER A 117 6.94 37.06 -16.46
N LEU A 118 7.47 38.29 -16.58
CA LEU A 118 6.71 39.43 -17.12
C LEU A 118 6.26 39.18 -18.58
N ILE A 119 7.11 38.53 -19.37
CA ILE A 119 6.94 38.37 -20.81
C ILE A 119 6.80 36.89 -21.26
N GLY A 120 6.87 35.95 -20.33
CA GLY A 120 6.81 34.52 -20.65
C GLY A 120 6.00 33.72 -19.64
N ASN A 121 5.31 32.73 -20.13
CA ASN A 121 4.62 31.74 -19.28
C ASN A 121 5.65 30.77 -18.67
N GLY A 122 5.47 30.45 -17.41
CA GLY A 122 6.14 29.30 -16.80
C GLY A 122 5.62 28.00 -17.42
N LYS A 123 6.47 27.03 -17.63
CA LYS A 123 6.04 25.69 -18.06
C LYS A 123 5.38 24.96 -16.87
N GLY A 124 4.27 24.28 -17.12
CA GLY A 124 3.66 23.37 -16.15
C GLY A 124 4.58 22.21 -15.82
N GLY A 125 4.43 21.63 -14.63
CA GLY A 125 5.05 20.36 -14.27
C GLY A 125 4.36 19.20 -14.98
N ASP A 126 5.03 18.05 -15.02
CA ASP A 126 4.48 16.84 -15.61
C ASP A 126 3.70 16.00 -14.56
N ASN A 127 2.80 15.16 -15.02
CA ASN A 127 2.02 14.28 -14.17
C ASN A 127 2.87 13.15 -13.61
N THR A 128 2.57 12.75 -12.37
CA THR A 128 3.06 11.51 -11.75
C THR A 128 1.96 10.50 -11.71
N SER A 129 2.25 9.25 -12.05
CA SER A 129 1.26 8.18 -11.99
C SER A 129 1.85 6.85 -11.55
N ALA A 130 1.07 6.09 -10.77
CA ALA A 130 1.36 4.72 -10.35
C ALA A 130 0.06 3.99 -10.00
N PHE A 131 -0.08 2.72 -10.35
CA PHE A 131 -1.21 1.85 -9.97
C PHE A 131 -2.60 2.43 -10.30
N GLY A 132 -2.73 3.18 -11.38
CA GLY A 132 -4.00 3.83 -11.75
C GLY A 132 -4.27 5.16 -11.03
N ILE A 133 -3.43 5.54 -10.08
CA ILE A 133 -3.50 6.84 -9.40
C ILE A 133 -2.69 7.84 -10.22
N THR A 134 -3.19 9.07 -10.38
CA THR A 134 -2.50 10.15 -11.08
C THR A 134 -2.61 11.44 -10.28
N ALA A 135 -1.46 12.06 -10.03
CA ALA A 135 -1.36 13.44 -9.55
C ALA A 135 -0.86 14.31 -10.69
N THR A 136 -1.61 15.33 -11.08
CA THR A 136 -1.22 16.20 -12.20
C THR A 136 -0.12 17.17 -11.80
N GLY A 137 0.68 17.60 -12.74
CA GLY A 137 1.65 18.65 -12.53
C GLY A 137 1.01 20.01 -12.21
N GLY A 138 1.74 20.87 -11.53
CA GLY A 138 1.33 22.25 -11.29
C GLY A 138 1.29 23.09 -12.57
N HIS A 139 0.43 24.09 -12.62
CA HIS A 139 0.34 25.01 -13.75
C HIS A 139 1.34 26.13 -13.63
N GLY A 140 2.02 26.44 -14.73
CA GLY A 140 2.94 27.57 -14.81
C GLY A 140 2.23 28.91 -14.63
N GLY A 141 2.92 29.87 -14.02
CA GLY A 141 2.43 31.25 -13.99
C GLY A 141 2.34 31.85 -15.39
N GLY A 142 1.33 32.68 -15.63
CA GLY A 142 1.13 33.33 -16.91
C GLY A 142 1.98 34.59 -17.11
N VAL A 143 1.91 35.17 -18.32
CA VAL A 143 2.46 36.50 -18.65
C VAL A 143 1.94 37.56 -17.67
N ALA A 144 2.74 38.59 -17.44
CA ALA A 144 2.44 39.67 -16.46
C ALA A 144 2.25 39.13 -15.03
N TRP A 145 3.08 38.18 -14.63
CA TRP A 145 3.12 37.64 -13.25
C TRP A 145 1.81 36.99 -12.79
N ARG A 146 1.02 36.43 -13.71
CA ARG A 146 -0.18 35.68 -13.34
C ARG A 146 0.19 34.41 -12.58
N LYS A 147 -0.55 34.15 -11.51
CA LYS A 147 -0.36 33.01 -10.62
C LYS A 147 -0.81 31.72 -11.30
N GLY A 148 -0.01 30.68 -11.22
CA GLY A 148 -0.36 29.32 -11.67
C GLY A 148 -1.24 28.61 -10.66
N ALA A 149 -2.14 27.76 -11.13
CA ALA A 149 -2.94 26.86 -10.29
C ALA A 149 -2.08 25.67 -9.81
N GLY A 150 -2.46 25.07 -8.67
CA GLY A 150 -1.94 23.80 -8.25
C GLY A 150 -2.39 22.65 -9.16
N GLY A 151 -1.66 21.56 -9.17
CA GLY A 151 -2.08 20.30 -9.79
C GLY A 151 -3.18 19.61 -8.99
N GLU A 152 -3.86 18.65 -9.61
CA GLU A 152 -4.94 17.90 -8.99
C GLU A 152 -4.48 16.46 -8.65
N PRO A 153 -5.01 15.87 -7.55
CA PRO A 153 -5.72 16.54 -6.46
C PRO A 153 -4.77 17.29 -5.51
N ASN A 154 -5.31 18.18 -4.69
CA ASN A 154 -4.65 18.81 -3.53
C ASN A 154 -3.43 19.72 -3.78
N GLY A 155 -3.06 20.04 -5.01
CA GLY A 155 -1.95 20.95 -5.27
C GLY A 155 -2.21 22.39 -4.83
N HIS A 156 -1.15 23.10 -4.50
CA HIS A 156 -1.21 24.48 -4.01
C HIS A 156 -1.09 25.48 -5.15
N ALA A 157 -2.05 26.40 -5.25
CA ALA A 157 -1.94 27.52 -6.17
C ALA A 157 -0.84 28.51 -5.72
N SER A 158 -0.19 29.15 -6.69
CA SER A 158 0.85 30.13 -6.39
C SER A 158 0.30 31.32 -5.59
N THR A 159 1.02 31.73 -4.58
CA THR A 159 0.73 32.95 -3.81
C THR A 159 1.35 34.21 -4.42
N GLY A 160 2.20 34.08 -5.42
CA GLY A 160 2.85 35.22 -6.12
C GLY A 160 4.35 35.00 -6.32
N ASN A 161 5.17 36.02 -6.01
CA ASN A 161 6.62 36.00 -6.29
C ASN A 161 7.44 35.08 -5.37
N ASN A 162 6.79 34.18 -4.64
CA ASN A 162 7.45 33.16 -3.85
C ASN A 162 7.35 31.80 -4.51
N VAL A 163 8.26 30.90 -4.12
CA VAL A 163 8.14 29.48 -4.44
C VAL A 163 6.89 28.94 -3.74
N THR A 164 6.12 28.14 -4.44
CA THR A 164 4.92 27.48 -3.88
C THR A 164 5.32 26.17 -3.26
N ASP A 165 5.01 25.97 -1.97
CA ASP A 165 5.33 24.74 -1.27
C ASP A 165 4.70 23.52 -1.97
N GLY A 166 5.48 22.46 -2.04
CA GLY A 166 5.06 21.14 -2.47
C GLY A 166 4.73 20.23 -1.30
N PHE A 167 5.10 18.97 -1.41
CA PHE A 167 4.79 17.94 -0.44
C PHE A 167 6.05 17.23 0.06
N ALA A 168 6.01 16.75 1.30
CA ALA A 168 7.03 15.87 1.84
C ALA A 168 6.90 14.46 1.21
N LEU A 169 7.98 13.71 1.21
CA LEU A 169 7.97 12.29 0.83
C LEU A 169 7.32 11.48 1.97
N SER A 170 6.00 11.49 2.02
CA SER A 170 5.20 10.90 3.10
C SER A 170 3.81 10.52 2.61
N PHE A 171 3.05 9.83 3.46
CA PHE A 171 1.66 9.45 3.17
C PHE A 171 0.62 10.40 3.79
N ASP A 172 1.02 11.47 4.44
CA ASP A 172 0.15 12.36 5.22
C ASP A 172 -0.09 13.73 4.60
N LYS A 173 0.34 13.94 3.38
CA LYS A 173 0.16 15.20 2.64
C LYS A 173 0.78 16.44 3.35
N SER A 174 1.83 16.23 4.13
CA SER A 174 2.55 17.33 4.74
C SER A 174 3.35 18.16 3.72
N SER A 175 3.54 19.43 3.98
CA SER A 175 4.32 20.33 3.12
C SER A 175 5.79 19.91 3.04
N GLY A 176 6.41 20.08 1.87
CA GLY A 176 7.79 19.70 1.63
C GLY A 176 8.30 20.13 0.26
N ASP A 177 9.37 19.50 -0.20
CA ASP A 177 10.16 19.97 -1.32
C ASP A 177 9.81 19.30 -2.68
N TYR A 178 8.99 18.26 -2.69
CA TYR A 178 8.61 17.59 -3.93
C TYR A 178 7.37 18.22 -4.56
N GLY A 179 7.33 18.27 -5.88
CA GLY A 179 6.24 18.94 -6.60
C GLY A 179 6.16 20.45 -6.34
N LYS A 180 7.21 21.06 -5.84
CA LYS A 180 7.30 22.49 -5.51
C LYS A 180 7.15 23.36 -6.76
N GLY A 181 6.30 24.37 -6.71
CA GLY A 181 6.16 25.34 -7.80
C GLY A 181 7.23 26.42 -7.73
N GLY A 182 7.78 26.84 -8.86
CA GLY A 182 8.63 28.04 -8.94
C GLY A 182 7.84 29.32 -8.71
N ASN A 183 8.53 30.47 -8.70
CA ASN A 183 7.87 31.78 -8.51
C ASN A 183 6.72 31.96 -9.52
N PHE A 184 5.55 32.27 -9.05
CA PHE A 184 4.28 32.30 -9.79
C PHE A 184 3.79 30.96 -10.33
N GLY A 185 4.53 29.86 -10.21
CA GLY A 185 4.09 28.51 -10.57
C GLY A 185 3.34 27.81 -9.43
N GLY A 186 2.34 27.00 -9.77
CA GLY A 186 1.65 26.13 -8.79
C GLY A 186 2.45 24.89 -8.45
N SER A 187 2.19 24.27 -7.29
CA SER A 187 2.75 22.96 -6.96
C SER A 187 2.09 21.85 -7.76
N GLY A 188 2.73 20.70 -7.87
CA GLY A 188 2.07 19.47 -8.30
C GLY A 188 0.93 19.06 -7.38
N GLY A 189 0.03 18.21 -7.86
CA GLY A 189 -0.99 17.57 -7.05
C GLY A 189 -0.40 16.50 -6.14
N TYR A 190 -1.19 16.03 -5.18
CA TYR A 190 -0.83 14.93 -4.28
C TYR A 190 -2.03 14.01 -4.02
N ASP A 191 -1.82 12.72 -4.09
CA ASP A 191 -2.81 11.73 -3.68
C ASP A 191 -2.16 10.56 -2.94
N SER A 192 -2.87 9.95 -2.01
CA SER A 192 -2.42 8.77 -1.27
C SER A 192 -3.57 7.81 -1.03
N GLN A 193 -3.40 6.56 -1.46
CA GLN A 193 -4.44 5.53 -1.41
C GLN A 193 -3.86 4.15 -1.05
N TYR A 194 -4.75 3.27 -0.58
CA TYR A 194 -4.48 1.84 -0.53
C TYR A 194 -4.94 1.18 -1.83
N VAL A 195 -4.10 0.32 -2.39
CA VAL A 195 -4.34 -0.35 -3.68
C VAL A 195 -4.22 -1.86 -3.50
N ALA A 196 -5.19 -2.60 -4.04
CA ALA A 196 -5.08 -4.04 -4.18
C ALA A 196 -4.14 -4.36 -5.36
N VAL A 197 -3.23 -5.30 -5.15
CA VAL A 197 -2.22 -5.68 -6.15
C VAL A 197 -2.09 -7.19 -6.25
N THR A 198 -1.48 -7.66 -7.34
CA THR A 198 -1.18 -9.07 -7.54
C THR A 198 0.30 -9.32 -7.26
N SER A 199 0.56 -10.24 -6.33
CA SER A 199 1.92 -10.70 -6.00
C SER A 199 2.70 -11.11 -7.26
N GLY A 200 3.94 -10.65 -7.38
CA GLY A 200 4.83 -10.93 -8.51
C GLY A 200 4.57 -10.10 -9.77
N GLN A 201 3.47 -9.35 -9.83
CA GLN A 201 3.18 -8.49 -10.98
C GLN A 201 4.05 -7.23 -10.96
N SER A 202 4.52 -6.81 -12.16
CA SER A 202 5.24 -5.55 -12.35
C SER A 202 4.30 -4.44 -12.82
N TYR A 203 4.50 -3.25 -12.25
CA TYR A 203 3.73 -2.05 -12.58
C TYR A 203 4.69 -0.94 -13.02
N THR A 204 4.27 -0.18 -14.02
CA THR A 204 4.98 1.02 -14.44
C THR A 204 4.67 2.17 -13.49
N ILE A 205 5.72 2.90 -13.11
CA ILE A 205 5.67 4.11 -12.30
C ILE A 205 6.19 5.25 -13.16
N THR A 206 5.49 6.36 -13.22
CA THR A 206 5.94 7.57 -13.90
C THR A 206 6.06 8.69 -12.88
N VAL A 207 7.24 9.27 -12.74
CA VAL A 207 7.48 10.45 -11.90
C VAL A 207 7.54 11.68 -12.78
N GLY A 208 6.68 12.66 -12.49
CA GLY A 208 6.58 13.90 -13.24
C GLY A 208 7.79 14.81 -13.04
N ALA A 209 8.31 15.36 -14.12
CA ALA A 209 9.39 16.35 -14.08
C ALA A 209 8.86 17.73 -13.62
N ALA A 210 9.76 18.54 -13.09
CA ALA A 210 9.49 19.97 -12.89
C ALA A 210 9.28 20.69 -14.23
N GLY A 211 8.44 21.70 -14.22
CA GLY A 211 8.16 22.55 -15.39
C GLY A 211 9.30 23.49 -15.75
N GLY A 212 10.38 23.56 -14.97
CA GLY A 212 11.52 24.43 -15.25
C GLY A 212 12.15 25.01 -13.98
N SER A 213 12.79 26.17 -14.11
CA SER A 213 13.54 26.80 -13.02
C SER A 213 12.70 26.99 -11.75
N ASN A 214 13.28 26.63 -10.63
CA ASN A 214 12.71 26.73 -9.28
C ASN A 214 11.51 25.81 -8.99
N GLY A 215 11.05 25.01 -9.96
CA GLY A 215 10.14 23.90 -9.71
C GLY A 215 10.91 22.66 -9.27
N SER A 216 10.25 21.71 -8.62
CA SER A 216 10.82 20.41 -8.29
C SER A 216 10.02 19.26 -8.91
N ALA A 217 10.70 18.14 -9.15
CA ALA A 217 10.03 16.91 -9.60
C ALA A 217 9.04 16.40 -8.55
N GLY A 218 8.12 15.57 -8.98
CA GLY A 218 7.23 14.83 -8.10
C GLY A 218 7.91 13.63 -7.44
N PHE A 219 7.09 12.76 -6.85
CA PHE A 219 7.55 11.48 -6.32
C PHE A 219 6.47 10.40 -6.40
N VAL A 220 6.89 9.16 -6.28
CA VAL A 220 6.05 8.02 -5.91
C VAL A 220 6.65 7.36 -4.67
N LEU A 221 5.83 7.12 -3.66
CA LEU A 221 6.17 6.38 -2.44
C LEU A 221 5.23 5.19 -2.32
N ILE A 222 5.78 4.01 -2.05
CA ILE A 222 5.03 2.76 -1.88
C ILE A 222 5.43 2.16 -0.54
N ALA A 223 4.44 1.82 0.29
CA ALA A 223 4.64 0.99 1.47
C ALA A 223 3.94 -0.36 1.31
N TYR A 224 4.55 -1.41 1.83
CA TYR A 224 4.01 -2.77 1.84
C TYR A 224 4.56 -3.57 3.03
N GLY A 225 3.89 -4.68 3.35
CA GLY A 225 4.23 -5.50 4.51
C GLY A 225 3.71 -4.89 5.82
N GLY A 226 4.05 -5.49 6.96
CA GLY A 226 3.44 -5.12 8.24
C GLY A 226 1.91 -5.29 8.22
N ASP A 227 1.23 -4.44 8.94
CA ASP A 227 -0.24 -4.43 9.09
C ASP A 227 -0.89 -3.30 8.24
N ILE A 228 -0.35 -2.99 7.03
CA ILE A 228 -0.93 -1.98 6.14
C ILE A 228 -2.20 -2.42 5.42
#